data_6e2424882e8e676e875ce9935842d852
#
_entry.id   6e2424882e8e676e875ce9935842d852
#
_cell.length_a   1.000
_cell.length_b   1.000
_cell.length_c   1.000
_cell.angle_alpha   90.00
_cell.angle_beta   90.00
_cell.angle_gamma   90.00
#
_symmetry.space_group_name_H-M   'P 1'
#
loop_
_entity.id
_entity.type
_entity.pdbx_description
1 polymer ?
#
loop_
_entity_poly.entity_id
_entity_poly.type
_entity_poly.pdbx_seq_one_letter_code
_entity_poly.pdbx_strand_id
1 'polypeptide(L)'
;MIINGKTTSAEIFTDNIEQSALDWITELCDHPAMEGVPIVQMPDVHAGSSCNVGTAYTIGMYVNPDHVGVDIGCTISMHRLSCAVSPDDFPLLDHRIREAIPTGTEICPKNSLNEKELFRFLNSHYLKARSAAPDLINEASRIDARFITDFCRRIKLQEGIFYKSLGTLGGGNHFIEYGKDAESGDGWLTIHCGSRNLGVKVANHWRNIAQNPKRAKYIGYLWGDALRGYLSDMIIAQAYALYNHQIIRDRIFVILKKLCKAKCLESIFTTHNYISVTDDVPMLRKGAIDAFEGRKVAIPFNMRDGIAICIGKGNAQWLNTAPHGAGRIMSRAQAKKQILLSEFENSMAGIYSSSVCTGTLDESPMAYKPTDEILELIRPTVEVIAMIKPRLNIKDHGD
;
A
#
# COMPACT_ATOMS: atom_id res chain seq x y z
N MET A 1 -6.59 13.25 20.37
CA MET A 1 -5.43 13.89 21.09
C MET A 1 -4.75 14.89 20.16
N ILE A 2 -4.19 16.01 20.66
CA ILE A 2 -3.45 16.99 19.83
C ILE A 2 -2.04 17.15 20.40
N ILE A 3 -1.03 17.09 19.54
CA ILE A 3 0.35 17.46 19.86
C ILE A 3 0.66 18.79 19.18
N ASN A 4 1.05 19.78 19.99
CA ASN A 4 1.47 21.09 19.51
C ASN A 4 2.99 21.16 19.50
N GLY A 5 3.58 21.34 18.33
CA GLY A 5 5.02 21.60 18.15
C GLY A 5 5.32 23.07 17.93
N LYS A 6 6.59 23.38 17.59
CA LYS A 6 7.07 24.75 17.35
C LYS A 6 6.58 25.35 16.03
N THR A 7 6.31 24.51 15.02
CA THR A 7 6.00 24.96 13.65
C THR A 7 4.60 24.59 13.21
N THR A 8 4.06 23.49 13.75
CA THR A 8 2.71 23.03 13.44
C THR A 8 2.16 22.13 14.56
N SER A 9 0.95 21.62 14.37
CA SER A 9 0.32 20.64 15.27
C SER A 9 -0.13 19.41 14.52
N ALA A 10 -0.24 18.28 15.24
CA ALA A 10 -0.77 17.03 14.72
C ALA A 10 -2.01 16.62 15.53
N GLU A 11 -3.07 16.18 14.85
CA GLU A 11 -4.24 15.58 15.47
C GLU A 11 -4.16 14.04 15.37
N ILE A 12 -4.38 13.34 16.49
CA ILE A 12 -4.24 11.89 16.62
C ILE A 12 -5.60 11.31 16.98
N PHE A 13 -6.10 10.36 16.17
CA PHE A 13 -7.44 9.78 16.30
C PHE A 13 -7.47 8.46 17.07
N THR A 14 -6.56 8.27 18.01
CA THR A 14 -6.54 7.14 18.94
C THR A 14 -5.83 7.55 20.23
N ASP A 15 -6.13 6.86 21.31
CA ASP A 15 -5.38 6.93 22.57
C ASP A 15 -4.40 5.73 22.71
N ASN A 16 -4.53 4.74 21.84
CA ASN A 16 -3.68 3.54 21.80
C ASN A 16 -2.49 3.76 20.84
N ILE A 17 -1.47 4.48 21.33
CA ILE A 17 -0.27 4.84 20.57
C ILE A 17 0.99 4.65 21.44
N GLU A 18 2.04 4.09 20.87
CA GLU A 18 3.31 3.88 21.56
C GLU A 18 4.15 5.16 21.69
N GLN A 19 4.99 5.26 22.73
CA GLN A 19 5.79 6.45 23.02
C GLN A 19 6.71 6.83 21.86
N SER A 20 7.35 5.87 21.21
CA SER A 20 8.21 6.10 20.05
C SER A 20 7.49 6.78 18.88
N ALA A 21 6.21 6.48 18.69
CA ALA A 21 5.39 7.15 17.68
C ALA A 21 5.04 8.58 18.10
N LEU A 22 4.76 8.83 19.39
CA LEU A 22 4.53 10.18 19.92
C LEU A 22 5.78 11.06 19.80
N ASP A 23 6.95 10.52 20.11
CA ASP A 23 8.22 11.21 20.00
C ASP A 23 8.48 11.65 18.56
N TRP A 24 8.26 10.75 17.59
CA TRP A 24 8.40 11.07 16.17
C TRP A 24 7.42 12.17 15.71
N ILE A 25 6.16 12.14 16.17
CA ILE A 25 5.15 13.18 15.84
C ILE A 25 5.62 14.54 16.39
N THR A 26 6.16 14.55 17.60
CA THR A 26 6.68 15.78 18.23
C THR A 26 7.83 16.36 17.42
N GLU A 27 8.82 15.53 17.02
CA GLU A 27 9.92 15.94 16.14
C GLU A 27 9.40 16.50 14.80
N LEU A 28 8.41 15.83 14.20
CA LEU A 28 7.81 16.29 12.95
C LEU A 28 7.15 17.66 13.12
N CYS A 29 6.38 17.86 14.19
CA CYS A 29 5.69 19.13 14.48
C CYS A 29 6.67 20.27 14.86
N ASP A 30 7.88 19.95 15.29
CA ASP A 30 8.95 20.93 15.60
C ASP A 30 9.78 21.27 14.36
N HIS A 31 9.68 20.51 13.27
CA HIS A 31 10.58 20.64 12.14
C HIS A 31 10.22 21.84 11.23
N PRO A 32 11.14 22.75 10.89
CA PRO A 32 10.85 23.95 10.12
C PRO A 32 10.27 23.71 8.71
N ALA A 33 10.56 22.55 8.11
CA ALA A 33 9.96 22.19 6.81
C ALA A 33 8.46 21.92 6.89
N MET A 34 7.90 21.78 8.10
CA MET A 34 6.48 21.49 8.37
C MET A 34 5.68 22.72 8.81
N GLU A 35 6.26 23.92 8.70
CA GLU A 35 5.59 25.15 9.11
C GLU A 35 4.22 25.31 8.46
N GLY A 36 3.17 25.39 9.30
CA GLY A 36 1.78 25.56 8.88
C GLY A 36 1.16 24.34 8.17
N VAL A 37 1.84 23.20 8.13
CA VAL A 37 1.32 21.96 7.49
C VAL A 37 0.39 21.22 8.45
N PRO A 38 -0.90 21.03 8.16
CA PRO A 38 -1.80 20.22 8.98
C PRO A 38 -1.40 18.75 8.90
N ILE A 39 -1.28 18.10 10.06
CA ILE A 39 -0.86 16.69 10.20
C ILE A 39 -1.94 15.92 10.93
N VAL A 40 -2.29 14.72 10.44
CA VAL A 40 -3.20 13.79 11.11
C VAL A 40 -2.57 12.42 11.24
N GLN A 41 -2.93 11.74 12.35
CA GLN A 41 -2.52 10.37 12.63
C GLN A 41 -3.75 9.48 12.76
N MET A 42 -3.82 8.44 11.93
CA MET A 42 -4.96 7.52 11.90
C MET A 42 -4.98 6.58 13.11
N PRO A 43 -6.13 5.94 13.42
CA PRO A 43 -6.24 4.99 14.53
C PRO A 43 -5.27 3.81 14.49
N ASP A 44 -4.84 3.40 13.31
CA ASP A 44 -3.87 2.34 13.09
C ASP A 44 -2.40 2.79 13.25
N VAL A 45 -2.16 4.01 13.73
CA VAL A 45 -0.83 4.59 13.91
C VAL A 45 0.09 3.69 14.74
N HIS A 46 1.30 3.49 14.24
CA HIS A 46 2.39 2.79 14.91
C HIS A 46 3.74 3.23 14.35
N ALA A 47 4.81 3.01 15.10
CA ALA A 47 6.15 3.40 14.67
C ALA A 47 6.57 2.66 13.39
N GLY A 48 7.06 3.42 12.43
CA GLY A 48 7.74 2.93 11.24
C GLY A 48 9.24 3.20 11.30
N SER A 49 9.98 2.74 10.29
CA SER A 49 11.44 2.91 10.26
C SER A 49 11.91 4.37 10.10
N SER A 50 11.11 5.21 9.47
CA SER A 50 11.46 6.60 9.14
C SER A 50 10.29 7.57 9.26
N CYS A 51 9.09 7.04 9.38
CA CYS A 51 7.84 7.76 9.49
C CYS A 51 6.82 6.82 10.11
N ASN A 52 5.97 7.33 10.99
CA ASN A 52 4.86 6.55 11.49
C ASN A 52 3.97 6.08 10.35
N VAL A 53 3.53 4.84 10.42
CA VAL A 53 2.45 4.31 9.58
C VAL A 53 1.13 4.84 10.13
N GLY A 54 0.17 5.19 9.28
CA GLY A 54 -1.05 5.88 9.68
C GLY A 54 -0.95 7.41 9.63
N THR A 55 0.08 7.97 8.98
CA THR A 55 0.30 9.42 8.87
C THR A 55 -0.26 9.99 7.58
N ALA A 56 -0.94 11.15 7.66
CA ALA A 56 -1.26 11.96 6.49
C ALA A 56 -1.05 13.45 6.77
N TYR A 57 -0.61 14.20 5.74
CA TYR A 57 -0.45 15.64 5.80
C TYR A 57 -0.41 16.25 4.38
N THR A 58 -0.76 17.53 4.26
CA THR A 58 -0.63 18.27 3.01
C THR A 58 0.84 18.54 2.70
N ILE A 59 1.27 18.38 1.46
CA ILE A 59 2.62 18.76 1.10
C ILE A 59 2.73 20.27 0.87
N GLY A 60 3.75 20.90 1.46
CA GLY A 60 4.10 22.29 1.23
C GLY A 60 5.26 22.40 0.22
N MET A 61 6.20 23.30 0.52
CA MET A 61 7.39 23.49 -0.31
C MET A 61 8.43 22.37 -0.19
N TYR A 62 8.27 21.48 0.79
CA TYR A 62 9.25 20.45 1.15
C TYR A 62 8.58 19.08 1.25
N VAL A 63 9.27 18.04 0.81
CA VAL A 63 8.85 16.65 0.93
C VAL A 63 10.01 15.79 1.39
N ASN A 64 9.76 14.95 2.39
CA ASN A 64 10.72 13.91 2.79
C ASN A 64 10.32 12.59 2.10
N PRO A 65 11.17 12.02 1.20
CA PRO A 65 10.88 10.75 0.53
C PRO A 65 10.67 9.57 1.49
N ASP A 66 11.31 9.63 2.67
CA ASP A 66 11.18 8.59 3.68
C ASP A 66 9.80 8.54 4.33
N HIS A 67 9.05 9.65 4.29
CA HIS A 67 7.67 9.69 4.78
C HIS A 67 6.68 8.96 3.85
N VAL A 68 6.99 8.74 2.57
CA VAL A 68 6.27 7.79 1.71
C VAL A 68 6.81 6.38 1.91
N GLY A 69 8.12 6.25 2.06
CA GLY A 69 8.84 4.99 2.23
C GLY A 69 9.16 4.30 0.90
N VAL A 70 9.62 3.05 1.01
CA VAL A 70 10.16 2.30 -0.14
C VAL A 70 9.11 1.59 -0.99
N ASP A 71 7.95 1.28 -0.45
CA ASP A 71 6.86 0.62 -1.18
C ASP A 71 5.86 1.66 -1.70
N ILE A 72 6.35 2.48 -2.64
CA ILE A 72 5.58 3.56 -3.27
C ILE A 72 4.40 2.96 -4.03
N GLY A 73 3.20 3.47 -3.76
CA GLY A 73 1.99 3.04 -4.46
C GLY A 73 1.50 1.64 -4.05
N CYS A 74 1.89 1.16 -2.84
CA CYS A 74 1.30 -0.05 -2.30
C CYS A 74 -0.23 0.08 -2.27
N THR A 75 -0.92 -0.95 -2.75
CA THR A 75 -2.35 -0.91 -3.05
C THR A 75 -3.02 -2.20 -2.61
N ILE A 76 -4.24 -2.09 -2.11
CA ILE A 76 -5.21 -3.19 -2.03
C ILE A 76 -6.12 -3.10 -3.25
N SER A 77 -6.18 -4.15 -4.05
CA SER A 77 -7.22 -4.29 -5.06
C SER A 77 -8.15 -5.43 -4.72
N MET A 78 -9.46 -5.18 -4.77
CA MET A 78 -10.51 -6.16 -4.51
C MET A 78 -11.36 -6.33 -5.74
N HIS A 79 -11.74 -7.58 -6.03
CA HIS A 79 -12.51 -7.93 -7.24
C HIS A 79 -13.65 -8.85 -6.86
N ARG A 80 -14.90 -8.38 -7.02
CA ARG A 80 -16.10 -9.20 -6.77
C ARG A 80 -16.27 -10.22 -7.88
N LEU A 81 -16.45 -11.47 -7.49
CA LEU A 81 -16.57 -12.61 -8.39
C LEU A 81 -18.04 -12.90 -8.72
N SER A 82 -18.32 -13.36 -9.93
CA SER A 82 -19.66 -13.81 -10.36
C SER A 82 -20.06 -15.19 -9.81
N CYS A 83 -19.16 -15.88 -9.10
CA CYS A 83 -19.39 -17.20 -8.51
C CYS A 83 -18.54 -17.37 -7.25
N ALA A 84 -18.97 -18.28 -6.38
CA ALA A 84 -18.16 -18.70 -5.24
C ALA A 84 -17.16 -19.79 -5.66
N VAL A 85 -16.00 -19.81 -5.00
CA VAL A 85 -15.02 -20.91 -5.09
C VAL A 85 -15.38 -21.95 -4.03
N SER A 86 -15.40 -23.24 -4.42
CA SER A 86 -15.62 -24.35 -3.46
C SER A 86 -14.43 -24.48 -2.51
N PRO A 87 -14.67 -24.77 -1.23
CA PRO A 87 -13.57 -25.11 -0.29
C PRO A 87 -12.70 -26.28 -0.77
N ASP A 88 -13.28 -27.26 -1.44
CA ASP A 88 -12.55 -28.42 -2.00
C ASP A 88 -11.51 -28.02 -3.06
N ASP A 89 -11.71 -26.85 -3.70
CA ASP A 89 -10.80 -26.32 -4.70
C ASP A 89 -9.66 -25.45 -4.13
N PHE A 90 -9.66 -25.13 -2.84
CA PHE A 90 -8.66 -24.23 -2.25
C PHE A 90 -7.22 -24.73 -2.39
N PRO A 91 -6.91 -26.02 -2.15
CA PRO A 91 -5.55 -26.53 -2.36
C PRO A 91 -5.08 -26.39 -3.81
N LEU A 92 -5.96 -26.66 -4.77
CA LEU A 92 -5.67 -26.53 -6.20
C LEU A 92 -5.49 -25.05 -6.58
N LEU A 93 -6.33 -24.16 -6.06
CA LEU A 93 -6.26 -22.72 -6.31
C LEU A 93 -4.96 -22.13 -5.77
N ASP A 94 -4.59 -22.44 -4.52
CA ASP A 94 -3.32 -22.02 -3.91
C ASP A 94 -2.12 -22.47 -4.76
N HIS A 95 -2.07 -23.77 -5.08
CA HIS A 95 -1.00 -24.32 -5.90
C HIS A 95 -0.87 -23.62 -7.26
N ARG A 96 -1.98 -23.43 -7.98
CA ARG A 96 -1.99 -22.77 -9.29
C ARG A 96 -1.63 -21.28 -9.22
N ILE A 97 -2.03 -20.59 -8.17
CA ILE A 97 -1.64 -19.18 -7.96
C ILE A 97 -0.14 -19.10 -7.72
N ARG A 98 0.45 -19.97 -6.89
CA ARG A 98 1.90 -19.99 -6.63
C ARG A 98 2.72 -20.33 -7.88
N GLU A 99 2.24 -21.23 -8.73
CA GLU A 99 2.89 -21.51 -10.03
C GLU A 99 2.89 -20.28 -10.97
N ALA A 100 1.84 -19.47 -10.92
CA ALA A 100 1.64 -18.35 -11.84
C ALA A 100 2.25 -17.02 -11.35
N ILE A 101 2.38 -16.84 -10.03
CA ILE A 101 2.72 -15.57 -9.39
C ILE A 101 3.89 -15.77 -8.42
N PRO A 102 5.12 -15.39 -8.81
CA PRO A 102 6.27 -15.41 -7.92
C PRO A 102 6.05 -14.56 -6.66
N THR A 103 6.56 -15.03 -5.51
CA THR A 103 6.46 -14.36 -4.21
C THR A 103 7.83 -13.91 -3.68
N GLY A 104 7.87 -13.22 -2.56
CA GLY A 104 9.11 -12.79 -1.92
C GLY A 104 9.98 -11.94 -2.83
N THR A 105 11.23 -12.35 -2.98
CA THR A 105 12.22 -11.71 -3.84
C THR A 105 12.26 -12.25 -5.28
N GLU A 106 11.49 -13.28 -5.56
CA GLU A 106 11.43 -13.89 -6.88
C GLU A 106 10.84 -12.93 -7.93
N ILE A 107 11.32 -13.10 -9.17
CA ILE A 107 10.84 -12.39 -10.35
C ILE A 107 10.43 -13.35 -11.44
N CYS A 108 9.63 -12.91 -12.40
CA CYS A 108 9.25 -13.75 -13.54
C CYS A 108 10.50 -14.19 -14.33
N PRO A 109 10.60 -15.46 -14.73
CA PRO A 109 11.80 -15.98 -15.41
C PRO A 109 12.01 -15.32 -16.77
N LYS A 110 10.94 -14.92 -17.45
CA LYS A 110 10.96 -14.27 -18.77
C LYS A 110 10.16 -12.98 -18.75
N ASN A 111 10.57 -12.00 -19.57
CA ASN A 111 9.72 -10.88 -19.94
C ASN A 111 8.68 -11.37 -20.96
N SER A 112 7.43 -11.51 -20.50
CA SER A 112 6.28 -11.89 -21.35
C SER A 112 5.27 -10.75 -21.51
N LEU A 113 5.69 -9.52 -21.21
CA LEU A 113 4.82 -8.35 -21.17
C LEU A 113 4.59 -7.78 -22.58
N ASN A 114 3.41 -7.23 -22.79
CA ASN A 114 3.15 -6.33 -23.90
C ASN A 114 3.68 -4.92 -23.55
N GLU A 115 4.93 -4.64 -23.92
CA GLU A 115 5.58 -3.36 -23.60
C GLU A 115 4.81 -2.14 -24.13
N LYS A 116 4.13 -2.26 -25.30
CA LYS A 116 3.31 -1.17 -25.85
C LYS A 116 2.13 -0.84 -24.94
N GLU A 117 1.54 -1.86 -24.33
CA GLU A 117 0.44 -1.69 -23.37
C GLU A 117 0.93 -1.09 -22.07
N LEU A 118 2.04 -1.59 -21.53
CA LEU A 118 2.70 -1.02 -20.36
C LEU A 118 3.01 0.49 -20.56
N PHE A 119 3.67 0.85 -21.67
CA PHE A 119 4.01 2.24 -21.92
C PHE A 119 2.77 3.12 -22.09
N ARG A 120 1.72 2.62 -22.74
CA ARG A 120 0.44 3.34 -22.84
C ARG A 120 -0.17 3.59 -21.46
N PHE A 121 -0.14 2.58 -20.59
CA PHE A 121 -0.66 2.67 -19.24
C PHE A 121 0.13 3.69 -18.39
N LEU A 122 1.46 3.61 -18.39
CA LEU A 122 2.32 4.55 -17.67
C LEU A 122 2.13 5.99 -18.18
N ASN A 123 2.10 6.21 -19.50
CA ASN A 123 1.86 7.53 -20.11
C ASN A 123 0.51 8.11 -19.68
N SER A 124 -0.56 7.29 -19.68
CA SER A 124 -1.91 7.75 -19.31
C SER A 124 -1.94 8.27 -17.88
N HIS A 125 -1.32 7.55 -16.92
CA HIS A 125 -1.25 7.97 -15.53
C HIS A 125 -0.37 9.21 -15.34
N TYR A 126 0.78 9.25 -16.01
CA TYR A 126 1.69 10.39 -15.95
C TYR A 126 1.04 11.67 -16.48
N LEU A 127 0.40 11.60 -17.64
CA LEU A 127 -0.27 12.75 -18.26
C LEU A 127 -1.46 13.23 -17.40
N LYS A 128 -2.22 12.32 -16.78
CA LYS A 128 -3.28 12.69 -15.84
C LYS A 128 -2.73 13.49 -14.66
N ALA A 129 -1.66 13.00 -14.02
CA ALA A 129 -1.01 13.68 -12.90
C ALA A 129 -0.43 15.04 -13.34
N ARG A 130 0.24 15.10 -14.49
CA ARG A 130 0.78 16.33 -15.05
C ARG A 130 -0.31 17.36 -15.34
N SER A 131 -1.44 16.95 -15.89
CA SER A 131 -2.57 17.85 -16.17
C SER A 131 -3.21 18.39 -14.90
N ALA A 132 -3.25 17.59 -13.83
CA ALA A 132 -3.80 18.03 -12.54
C ALA A 132 -2.85 18.95 -11.78
N ALA A 133 -1.54 18.71 -11.85
CA ALA A 133 -0.51 19.46 -11.11
C ALA A 133 0.69 19.84 -12.01
N PRO A 134 0.50 20.76 -12.99
CA PRO A 134 1.55 21.11 -13.94
C PRO A 134 2.80 21.73 -13.29
N ASP A 135 2.64 22.40 -12.15
CA ASP A 135 3.76 23.02 -11.42
C ASP A 135 4.55 22.03 -10.56
N LEU A 136 3.96 20.86 -10.25
CA LEU A 136 4.56 19.84 -9.40
C LEU A 136 5.14 18.65 -10.17
N ILE A 137 4.67 18.40 -11.39
CA ILE A 137 5.12 17.25 -12.20
C ILE A 137 5.90 17.76 -13.40
N ASN A 138 7.11 17.25 -13.60
CA ASN A 138 7.96 17.64 -14.70
C ASN A 138 7.29 17.37 -16.06
N GLU A 139 7.62 18.19 -17.05
CA GLU A 139 7.32 17.86 -18.42
C GLU A 139 8.15 16.64 -18.83
N ALA A 140 7.47 15.55 -19.22
CA ALA A 140 8.14 14.36 -19.70
C ALA A 140 7.91 14.23 -21.20
N SER A 141 8.98 13.89 -21.91
CA SER A 141 8.85 13.23 -23.19
C SER A 141 8.07 11.92 -23.00
N ARG A 142 7.52 11.40 -24.08
CA ARG A 142 6.77 10.14 -24.08
C ARG A 142 7.53 9.03 -23.32
N ILE A 143 6.85 8.35 -22.40
CA ILE A 143 7.36 7.14 -21.73
C ILE A 143 7.38 6.01 -22.77
N ASP A 144 8.55 5.62 -23.21
CA ASP A 144 8.85 4.53 -24.13
C ASP A 144 10.06 3.72 -23.65
N ALA A 145 10.55 2.79 -24.44
CA ALA A 145 11.69 1.95 -24.08
C ALA A 145 12.94 2.77 -23.74
N ARG A 146 13.24 3.83 -24.51
CA ARG A 146 14.40 4.69 -24.27
C ARG A 146 14.26 5.43 -22.94
N PHE A 147 13.08 5.99 -22.67
CA PHE A 147 12.79 6.61 -21.37
C PHE A 147 13.02 5.63 -20.23
N ILE A 148 12.50 4.39 -20.31
CA ILE A 148 12.68 3.36 -19.27
C ILE A 148 14.15 3.00 -19.08
N THR A 149 14.92 2.84 -20.16
CA THR A 149 16.37 2.59 -20.09
C THR A 149 17.10 3.71 -19.32
N ASP A 150 16.84 4.97 -19.64
CA ASP A 150 17.46 6.13 -19.00
C ASP A 150 16.99 6.30 -17.55
N PHE A 151 15.70 6.06 -17.27
CA PHE A 151 15.12 6.05 -15.93
C PHE A 151 15.76 4.98 -15.05
N CYS A 152 15.82 3.72 -15.51
CA CYS A 152 16.43 2.63 -14.80
C CYS A 152 17.92 2.88 -14.50
N ARG A 153 18.66 3.43 -15.47
CA ARG A 153 20.07 3.82 -15.27
C ARG A 153 20.22 4.86 -14.16
N ARG A 154 19.38 5.89 -14.16
CA ARG A 154 19.40 6.99 -13.17
C ARG A 154 19.13 6.49 -11.75
N ILE A 155 18.17 5.61 -11.55
CA ILE A 155 17.82 5.05 -10.23
C ILE A 155 18.63 3.79 -9.87
N LYS A 156 19.58 3.39 -10.70
CA LYS A 156 20.42 2.18 -10.50
C LYS A 156 19.59 0.88 -10.39
N LEU A 157 18.60 0.73 -11.26
CA LEU A 157 17.82 -0.50 -11.44
C LEU A 157 18.26 -1.19 -12.72
N GLN A 158 18.47 -2.50 -12.69
CA GLN A 158 18.67 -3.26 -13.93
C GLN A 158 17.35 -3.31 -14.71
N GLU A 159 17.40 -2.94 -15.99
CA GLU A 159 16.20 -2.87 -16.84
C GLU A 159 15.44 -4.21 -16.92
N GLY A 160 16.17 -5.32 -16.97
CA GLY A 160 15.56 -6.66 -16.93
C GLY A 160 14.74 -6.91 -15.66
N ILE A 161 15.16 -6.36 -14.49
CA ILE A 161 14.41 -6.47 -13.24
C ILE A 161 13.14 -5.61 -13.30
N PHE A 162 13.19 -4.43 -13.93
CA PHE A 162 12.01 -3.60 -14.14
C PHE A 162 10.87 -4.39 -14.79
N TYR A 163 11.15 -5.07 -15.90
CA TYR A 163 10.12 -5.84 -16.62
C TYR A 163 9.73 -7.14 -15.90
N LYS A 164 10.69 -7.88 -15.35
CA LYS A 164 10.45 -9.20 -14.74
C LYS A 164 9.80 -9.15 -13.36
N SER A 165 9.82 -8.01 -12.69
CA SER A 165 9.13 -7.83 -11.40
C SER A 165 7.62 -7.60 -11.56
N LEU A 166 7.14 -7.28 -12.75
CA LEU A 166 5.71 -7.16 -13.03
C LEU A 166 5.04 -8.54 -13.05
N GLY A 167 3.89 -8.65 -12.40
CA GLY A 167 3.17 -9.90 -12.19
C GLY A 167 3.71 -10.72 -11.02
N THR A 168 4.43 -10.10 -10.06
CA THR A 168 4.94 -10.75 -8.84
C THR A 168 4.33 -10.13 -7.59
N LEU A 169 4.06 -10.94 -6.57
CA LEU A 169 3.37 -10.51 -5.36
C LEU A 169 4.28 -9.74 -4.40
N GLY A 170 5.46 -10.28 -4.09
CA GLY A 170 6.32 -9.81 -3.03
C GLY A 170 6.18 -10.58 -1.73
N GLY A 171 6.82 -10.07 -0.69
CA GLY A 171 6.84 -10.68 0.65
C GLY A 171 6.30 -9.72 1.71
N GLY A 172 6.48 -10.10 2.97
CA GLY A 172 6.02 -9.34 4.13
C GLY A 172 4.50 -9.32 4.24
N ASN A 173 3.91 -8.11 4.30
CA ASN A 173 2.46 -7.94 4.41
C ASN A 173 1.68 -8.13 3.10
N HIS A 174 2.34 -8.37 1.96
CA HIS A 174 1.66 -8.65 0.70
C HIS A 174 0.94 -9.99 0.73
N PHE A 175 -0.23 -10.06 0.10
CA PHE A 175 -1.06 -11.27 0.08
C PHE A 175 -2.01 -11.33 -1.12
N ILE A 176 -2.46 -12.54 -1.42
CA ILE A 176 -3.63 -12.81 -2.26
C ILE A 176 -4.63 -13.54 -1.37
N GLU A 177 -5.88 -13.09 -1.37
CA GLU A 177 -6.91 -13.64 -0.51
C GLU A 177 -8.20 -13.85 -1.30
N TYR A 178 -8.84 -15.00 -1.09
CA TYR A 178 -10.24 -15.19 -1.43
C TYR A 178 -11.06 -15.15 -0.14
N GLY A 179 -12.04 -14.27 -0.12
CA GLY A 179 -12.96 -14.12 1.00
C GLY A 179 -14.41 -14.12 0.54
N LYS A 180 -15.31 -14.17 1.51
CA LYS A 180 -16.76 -14.03 1.30
C LYS A 180 -17.31 -12.89 2.12
N ASP A 181 -18.20 -12.13 1.52
CA ASP A 181 -19.01 -11.17 2.24
C ASP A 181 -19.83 -11.90 3.31
N ALA A 182 -19.81 -11.39 4.54
CA ALA A 182 -20.45 -12.01 5.68
C ALA A 182 -21.98 -12.04 5.56
N GLU A 183 -22.58 -11.07 4.84
CA GLU A 183 -24.02 -10.92 4.68
C GLU A 183 -24.53 -11.50 3.35
N SER A 184 -23.97 -11.05 2.22
CA SER A 184 -24.43 -11.49 0.90
C SER A 184 -23.89 -12.85 0.47
N GLY A 185 -22.76 -13.29 1.06
CA GLY A 185 -22.04 -14.49 0.65
C GLY A 185 -21.24 -14.34 -0.66
N ASP A 186 -21.21 -13.15 -1.26
CA ASP A 186 -20.46 -12.86 -2.49
C ASP A 186 -18.97 -13.16 -2.31
N GLY A 187 -18.38 -13.80 -3.31
CA GLY A 187 -16.94 -14.07 -3.34
C GLY A 187 -16.13 -12.85 -3.78
N TRP A 188 -15.03 -12.59 -3.08
CA TRP A 188 -14.10 -11.52 -3.38
C TRP A 188 -12.67 -12.05 -3.49
N LEU A 189 -11.98 -11.64 -4.56
CA LEU A 189 -10.53 -11.80 -4.69
C LEU A 189 -9.86 -10.49 -4.27
N THR A 190 -8.95 -10.56 -3.31
CA THR A 190 -8.14 -9.43 -2.86
C THR A 190 -6.69 -9.66 -3.20
N ILE A 191 -6.00 -8.61 -3.66
CA ILE A 191 -4.57 -8.59 -3.94
C ILE A 191 -3.97 -7.41 -3.20
N HIS A 192 -2.98 -7.64 -2.35
CA HIS A 192 -2.17 -6.61 -1.72
C HIS A 192 -0.75 -6.68 -2.26
N CYS A 193 -0.34 -5.66 -2.99
CA CYS A 193 0.97 -5.61 -3.64
C CYS A 193 1.38 -4.17 -3.90
N GLY A 194 2.64 -3.93 -4.26
CA GLY A 194 3.17 -2.58 -4.51
C GLY A 194 4.07 -2.51 -5.74
N SER A 195 4.93 -1.48 -5.76
CA SER A 195 5.84 -1.17 -6.87
C SER A 195 7.11 -2.01 -6.91
N ARG A 196 7.21 -3.01 -6.06
CA ARG A 196 8.32 -3.97 -6.03
C ARG A 196 9.68 -3.24 -5.92
N ASN A 197 10.74 -3.80 -6.55
CA ASN A 197 12.07 -3.21 -6.51
C ASN A 197 12.14 -1.81 -7.13
N LEU A 198 11.21 -1.47 -8.04
CA LEU A 198 11.16 -0.12 -8.63
C LEU A 198 10.97 0.96 -7.57
N GLY A 199 9.97 0.81 -6.69
CA GLY A 199 9.71 1.76 -5.60
C GLY A 199 10.90 1.90 -4.66
N VAL A 200 11.55 0.79 -4.29
CA VAL A 200 12.77 0.80 -3.47
C VAL A 200 13.88 1.63 -4.12
N LYS A 201 14.11 1.46 -5.44
CA LYS A 201 15.15 2.19 -6.17
C LYS A 201 14.83 3.68 -6.31
N VAL A 202 13.57 4.03 -6.58
CA VAL A 202 13.11 5.42 -6.62
C VAL A 202 13.29 6.08 -5.25
N ALA A 203 12.78 5.47 -4.18
CA ALA A 203 12.91 6.00 -2.82
C ALA A 203 14.39 6.21 -2.43
N ASN A 204 15.24 5.22 -2.66
CA ASN A 204 16.67 5.31 -2.33
C ASN A 204 17.40 6.38 -3.15
N HIS A 205 17.07 6.54 -4.44
CA HIS A 205 17.65 7.59 -5.27
C HIS A 205 17.36 8.98 -4.69
N TRP A 206 16.12 9.26 -4.35
CA TRP A 206 15.71 10.57 -3.86
C TRP A 206 16.08 10.80 -2.39
N ARG A 207 16.10 9.76 -1.55
CA ARG A 207 16.67 9.82 -0.20
C ARG A 207 18.13 10.28 -0.24
N ASN A 208 18.95 9.71 -1.11
CA ASN A 208 20.36 10.10 -1.24
C ASN A 208 20.53 11.58 -1.66
N ILE A 209 19.60 12.11 -2.46
CA ILE A 209 19.60 13.53 -2.82
C ILE A 209 19.15 14.38 -1.64
N ALA A 210 18.12 13.99 -0.90
CA ALA A 210 17.60 14.69 0.28
C ALA A 210 18.61 14.73 1.43
N GLN A 211 19.44 13.71 1.58
CA GLN A 211 20.49 13.64 2.59
C GLN A 211 21.77 14.43 2.23
N ASN A 212 21.86 15.00 1.02
CA ASN A 212 23.03 15.74 0.60
C ASN A 212 22.97 17.21 1.11
N PRO A 213 23.83 17.62 2.07
CA PRO A 213 23.80 18.95 2.67
C PRO A 213 24.12 20.09 1.69
N LYS A 214 24.70 19.78 0.52
CA LYS A 214 24.94 20.78 -0.55
C LYS A 214 23.68 21.03 -1.41
N ARG A 215 22.64 20.19 -1.29
CA ARG A 215 21.42 20.24 -2.12
C ARG A 215 20.14 20.45 -1.31
N ALA A 216 20.13 20.03 -0.05
CA ALA A 216 18.97 20.14 0.83
C ALA A 216 19.06 21.42 1.68
N LYS A 217 17.97 22.20 1.74
CA LYS A 217 17.83 23.29 2.72
C LYS A 217 17.64 22.73 4.13
N TYR A 218 16.85 21.66 4.23
CA TYR A 218 16.69 20.84 5.42
C TYR A 218 17.09 19.41 5.08
N ILE A 219 17.99 18.80 5.87
CA ILE A 219 18.44 17.43 5.64
C ILE A 219 17.25 16.47 5.69
N GLY A 220 17.15 15.58 4.72
CA GLY A 220 16.04 14.67 4.55
C GLY A 220 14.89 15.21 3.70
N TYR A 221 14.88 16.50 3.35
CA TYR A 221 13.78 17.12 2.60
C TYR A 221 14.20 17.58 1.21
N LEU A 222 13.37 17.27 0.23
CA LEU A 222 13.46 17.76 -1.15
C LEU A 222 12.64 19.03 -1.33
N TRP A 223 13.08 19.91 -2.22
CA TRP A 223 12.42 21.16 -2.57
C TRP A 223 12.70 21.54 -4.03
N GLY A 224 11.92 22.46 -4.62
CA GLY A 224 12.11 22.97 -5.97
C GLY A 224 12.17 21.86 -7.02
N ASP A 225 13.19 21.87 -7.88
CA ASP A 225 13.34 20.89 -8.97
C ASP A 225 13.53 19.46 -8.45
N ALA A 226 14.17 19.28 -7.31
CA ALA A 226 14.36 17.95 -6.71
C ALA A 226 13.01 17.37 -6.23
N LEU A 227 12.13 18.21 -5.65
CA LEU A 227 10.78 17.81 -5.28
C LEU A 227 9.98 17.41 -6.52
N ARG A 228 9.97 18.24 -7.58
CA ARG A 228 9.28 17.92 -8.84
C ARG A 228 9.78 16.63 -9.47
N GLY A 229 11.10 16.42 -9.46
CA GLY A 229 11.70 15.18 -9.94
C GLY A 229 11.24 13.95 -9.16
N TYR A 230 11.19 14.04 -7.82
CA TYR A 230 10.70 12.97 -6.97
C TYR A 230 9.22 12.64 -7.23
N LEU A 231 8.35 13.66 -7.28
CA LEU A 231 6.93 13.46 -7.56
C LEU A 231 6.71 12.81 -8.94
N SER A 232 7.47 13.24 -9.93
CA SER A 232 7.42 12.67 -11.30
C SER A 232 7.78 11.18 -11.31
N ASP A 233 8.86 10.79 -10.64
CA ASP A 233 9.26 9.38 -10.52
C ASP A 233 8.29 8.55 -9.69
N MET A 234 7.75 9.14 -8.64
CA MET A 234 6.76 8.50 -7.77
C MET A 234 5.47 8.18 -8.54
N ILE A 235 4.98 9.07 -9.43
CA ILE A 235 3.83 8.79 -10.29
C ILE A 235 4.09 7.59 -11.19
N ILE A 236 5.31 7.45 -11.73
CA ILE A 236 5.68 6.27 -12.52
C ILE A 236 5.65 5.00 -11.65
N ALA A 237 6.17 5.07 -10.41
CA ALA A 237 6.16 3.93 -9.50
C ALA A 237 4.74 3.55 -9.05
N GLN A 238 3.85 4.51 -8.82
CA GLN A 238 2.43 4.25 -8.54
C GLN A 238 1.72 3.59 -9.73
N ALA A 239 1.90 4.13 -10.93
CA ALA A 239 1.32 3.54 -12.14
C ALA A 239 1.85 2.12 -12.38
N TYR A 240 3.14 1.90 -12.14
CA TYR A 240 3.75 0.56 -12.20
C TYR A 240 3.13 -0.42 -11.20
N ALA A 241 2.89 0.01 -9.95
CA ALA A 241 2.22 -0.81 -8.94
C ALA A 241 0.80 -1.19 -9.38
N LEU A 242 0.02 -0.25 -9.90
CA LEU A 242 -1.33 -0.51 -10.43
C LEU A 242 -1.30 -1.47 -11.63
N TYR A 243 -0.31 -1.34 -12.52
CA TYR A 243 -0.15 -2.26 -13.64
C TYR A 243 0.27 -3.67 -13.18
N ASN A 244 1.09 -3.75 -12.11
CA ASN A 244 1.42 -5.02 -11.46
C ASN A 244 0.15 -5.73 -10.95
N HIS A 245 -0.76 -5.00 -10.29
CA HIS A 245 -2.07 -5.53 -9.87
C HIS A 245 -2.89 -6.08 -11.03
N GLN A 246 -2.93 -5.38 -12.17
CA GLN A 246 -3.67 -5.85 -13.35
C GLN A 246 -3.12 -7.18 -13.85
N ILE A 247 -1.81 -7.33 -13.94
CA ILE A 247 -1.18 -8.57 -14.39
C ILE A 247 -1.47 -9.72 -13.42
N ILE A 248 -1.31 -9.50 -12.11
CA ILE A 248 -1.62 -10.51 -11.09
C ILE A 248 -3.10 -10.91 -11.17
N ARG A 249 -4.01 -9.94 -11.19
CA ARG A 249 -5.43 -10.18 -11.36
C ARG A 249 -5.73 -11.02 -12.59
N ASP A 250 -5.21 -10.65 -13.75
CA ASP A 250 -5.51 -11.32 -15.01
C ASP A 250 -5.02 -12.77 -15.00
N ARG A 251 -3.85 -13.04 -14.42
CA ARG A 251 -3.34 -14.42 -14.22
C ARG A 251 -4.27 -15.23 -13.32
N ILE A 252 -4.73 -14.67 -12.20
CA ILE A 252 -5.65 -15.36 -11.28
C ILE A 252 -7.00 -15.59 -11.96
N PHE A 253 -7.52 -14.62 -12.73
CA PHE A 253 -8.79 -14.79 -13.44
C PHE A 253 -8.72 -15.88 -14.53
N VAL A 254 -7.57 -16.11 -15.16
CA VAL A 254 -7.38 -17.28 -16.05
C VAL A 254 -7.56 -18.60 -15.27
N ILE A 255 -7.06 -18.68 -14.04
CA ILE A 255 -7.21 -19.85 -13.15
C ILE A 255 -8.69 -19.99 -12.73
N LEU A 256 -9.28 -18.94 -12.18
CA LEU A 256 -10.67 -18.93 -11.70
C LEU A 256 -11.68 -19.21 -12.80
N LYS A 257 -11.42 -18.73 -14.03
CA LYS A 257 -12.28 -19.03 -15.17
C LYS A 257 -12.33 -20.52 -15.51
N LYS A 258 -11.21 -21.22 -15.36
CA LYS A 258 -11.11 -22.68 -15.56
C LYS A 258 -11.80 -23.44 -14.41
N LEU A 259 -11.63 -22.95 -13.17
CA LEU A 259 -12.09 -23.61 -11.96
C LEU A 259 -13.61 -23.47 -11.76
N CYS A 260 -14.13 -22.25 -11.80
CA CYS A 260 -15.53 -21.94 -11.48
C CYS A 260 -16.20 -20.97 -12.47
N LYS A 261 -15.63 -20.74 -13.65
CA LYS A 261 -16.13 -19.81 -14.68
C LYS A 261 -16.31 -18.37 -14.18
N ALA A 262 -15.54 -17.95 -13.17
CA ALA A 262 -15.64 -16.62 -12.58
C ALA A 262 -15.42 -15.50 -13.60
N LYS A 263 -16.21 -14.43 -13.42
CA LYS A 263 -16.04 -13.12 -14.05
C LYS A 263 -15.86 -12.07 -12.96
N CYS A 264 -15.16 -10.99 -13.26
CA CYS A 264 -15.09 -9.83 -12.39
C CYS A 264 -16.35 -8.97 -12.58
N LEU A 265 -17.08 -8.71 -11.50
CA LEU A 265 -18.28 -7.88 -11.51
C LEU A 265 -17.99 -6.43 -11.08
N GLU A 266 -17.03 -6.26 -10.18
CA GLU A 266 -16.66 -4.97 -9.59
C GLU A 266 -15.18 -5.00 -9.19
N SER A 267 -14.53 -3.83 -9.19
CA SER A 267 -13.16 -3.68 -8.70
C SER A 267 -13.03 -2.43 -7.85
N ILE A 268 -12.35 -2.56 -6.70
CA ILE A 268 -12.02 -1.48 -5.79
C ILE A 268 -10.50 -1.41 -5.71
N PHE A 269 -9.93 -0.20 -5.76
CA PHE A 269 -8.48 0.03 -5.61
C PHE A 269 -8.25 1.05 -4.50
N THR A 270 -7.43 0.70 -3.52
CA THR A 270 -7.13 1.51 -2.34
C THR A 270 -5.61 1.61 -2.16
N THR A 271 -5.03 2.74 -2.50
CA THR A 271 -3.58 2.99 -2.41
C THR A 271 -3.24 3.64 -1.07
N HIS A 272 -2.10 3.29 -0.48
CA HIS A 272 -1.72 3.72 0.88
C HIS A 272 -0.23 3.99 1.08
N ASN A 273 0.59 4.34 0.26
CA ASN A 273 1.95 4.89 0.44
C ASN A 273 2.25 5.77 -0.77
N TYR A 274 1.80 6.99 -0.73
CA TYR A 274 1.90 7.85 -1.91
C TYR A 274 1.72 9.32 -1.56
N ILE A 275 2.00 10.16 -2.54
CA ILE A 275 1.54 11.55 -2.56
C ILE A 275 0.52 11.68 -3.68
N SER A 276 -0.71 12.04 -3.33
CA SER A 276 -1.71 12.42 -4.31
C SER A 276 -1.43 13.83 -4.80
N VAL A 277 -1.27 13.99 -6.10
CA VAL A 277 -1.14 15.30 -6.75
C VAL A 277 -2.41 15.67 -7.52
N THR A 278 -3.42 14.80 -7.47
CA THR A 278 -4.71 14.98 -8.16
C THR A 278 -5.83 15.44 -7.22
N ASP A 279 -5.56 15.50 -5.91
CA ASP A 279 -6.45 16.09 -4.92
C ASP A 279 -6.37 17.63 -5.03
N ASP A 280 -7.37 18.34 -4.53
CA ASP A 280 -7.40 19.82 -4.54
C ASP A 280 -6.16 20.41 -3.86
N VAL A 281 -5.68 19.75 -2.80
CA VAL A 281 -4.39 20.03 -2.16
C VAL A 281 -3.56 18.75 -2.18
N PRO A 282 -2.32 18.79 -2.70
CA PRO A 282 -1.46 17.61 -2.72
C PRO A 282 -1.24 17.03 -1.32
N MET A 283 -1.45 15.73 -1.16
CA MET A 283 -1.53 15.04 0.12
C MET A 283 -0.59 13.85 0.18
N LEU A 284 0.27 13.82 1.19
CA LEU A 284 1.04 12.62 1.53
C LEU A 284 0.22 11.71 2.44
N ARG A 285 0.19 10.41 2.09
CA ARG A 285 -0.42 9.35 2.91
C ARG A 285 0.56 8.19 3.08
N LYS A 286 0.92 7.92 4.33
CA LYS A 286 1.81 6.83 4.74
C LYS A 286 1.04 5.81 5.56
N GLY A 287 0.75 4.63 4.99
CA GLY A 287 -0.14 3.68 5.65
C GLY A 287 -1.49 4.32 5.97
N ALA A 288 -1.98 5.13 5.05
CA ALA A 288 -3.25 5.84 5.14
C ALA A 288 -3.86 5.94 3.73
N ILE A 289 -5.18 5.97 3.64
CA ILE A 289 -5.92 5.95 2.39
C ILE A 289 -6.78 7.20 2.25
N ASP A 290 -7.12 7.57 1.03
CA ASP A 290 -8.11 8.61 0.79
C ASP A 290 -9.52 8.10 1.13
N ALA A 291 -10.32 8.96 1.74
CA ALA A 291 -11.70 8.69 2.17
C ALA A 291 -12.63 9.85 1.82
N PHE A 292 -12.50 10.38 0.58
CA PHE A 292 -13.39 11.39 0.06
C PHE A 292 -14.84 10.89 0.06
N GLU A 293 -15.79 11.81 0.14
CA GLU A 293 -17.21 11.49 0.16
C GLU A 293 -17.61 10.59 -1.02
N GLY A 294 -18.33 9.51 -0.72
CA GLY A 294 -18.80 8.53 -1.70
C GLY A 294 -17.73 7.59 -2.25
N ARG A 295 -16.46 7.77 -1.91
CA ARG A 295 -15.38 6.90 -2.41
C ARG A 295 -15.41 5.54 -1.75
N LYS A 296 -15.48 4.49 -2.56
CA LYS A 296 -15.41 3.11 -2.08
C LYS A 296 -13.95 2.72 -1.84
N VAL A 297 -13.64 2.23 -0.64
CA VAL A 297 -12.28 1.86 -0.20
C VAL A 297 -12.29 0.54 0.57
N ALA A 298 -11.13 -0.09 0.69
CA ALA A 298 -10.91 -1.35 1.41
C ALA A 298 -9.92 -1.15 2.56
N ILE A 299 -10.27 -1.65 3.75
CA ILE A 299 -9.43 -1.59 4.95
C ILE A 299 -9.22 -3.04 5.44
N PRO A 300 -8.07 -3.68 5.15
CA PRO A 300 -7.72 -5.01 5.65
C PRO A 300 -7.27 -4.94 7.12
N PHE A 301 -7.66 -5.91 7.92
CA PHE A 301 -7.25 -6.01 9.33
C PHE A 301 -6.10 -7.00 9.52
N ASN A 302 -6.36 -8.28 9.35
CA ASN A 302 -5.39 -9.35 9.46
C ASN A 302 -5.89 -10.61 8.73
N MET A 303 -5.08 -11.69 8.71
CA MET A 303 -5.37 -12.94 8.00
C MET A 303 -6.63 -13.67 8.48
N ARG A 304 -7.16 -13.36 9.68
CA ARG A 304 -8.34 -13.99 10.29
C ARG A 304 -9.59 -13.11 10.20
N ASP A 305 -9.43 -11.83 10.51
CA ASP A 305 -10.58 -10.95 10.71
C ASP A 305 -11.12 -10.39 9.39
N GLY A 306 -10.26 -10.31 8.36
CA GLY A 306 -10.64 -9.98 6.99
C GLY A 306 -10.54 -8.52 6.65
N ILE A 307 -11.45 -8.05 5.77
CA ILE A 307 -11.37 -6.74 5.12
C ILE A 307 -12.73 -6.05 5.18
N ALA A 308 -12.74 -4.80 5.66
CA ALA A 308 -13.93 -3.95 5.54
C ALA A 308 -13.94 -3.28 4.16
N ILE A 309 -15.08 -3.34 3.47
CA ILE A 309 -15.39 -2.44 2.34
C ILE A 309 -16.16 -1.25 2.92
N CYS A 310 -15.67 -0.06 2.65
CA CYS A 310 -16.20 1.17 3.23
C CYS A 310 -16.51 2.22 2.17
N ILE A 311 -17.38 3.17 2.54
CA ILE A 311 -17.60 4.42 1.80
C ILE A 311 -17.01 5.57 2.60
N GLY A 312 -16.15 6.37 1.98
CA GLY A 312 -15.58 7.57 2.56
C GLY A 312 -16.67 8.63 2.83
N LYS A 313 -16.52 9.37 3.93
CA LYS A 313 -17.45 10.42 4.36
C LYS A 313 -16.95 11.84 4.05
N GLY A 314 -15.74 12.00 3.50
CA GLY A 314 -15.20 13.32 3.19
C GLY A 314 -14.94 14.17 4.45
N ASN A 315 -14.46 13.57 5.54
CA ASN A 315 -14.23 14.28 6.80
C ASN A 315 -12.98 15.16 6.70
N ALA A 316 -13.18 16.48 6.64
CA ALA A 316 -12.11 17.47 6.52
C ALA A 316 -11.16 17.49 7.73
N GLN A 317 -11.66 17.23 8.96
CA GLN A 317 -10.82 17.13 10.16
C GLN A 317 -9.80 15.98 10.03
N TRP A 318 -10.17 14.93 9.32
CA TRP A 318 -9.30 13.79 9.00
C TRP A 318 -8.50 13.99 7.70
N LEU A 319 -8.49 15.18 7.13
CA LEU A 319 -7.93 15.48 5.81
C LEU A 319 -8.45 14.51 4.71
N ASN A 320 -9.75 14.17 4.76
CA ASN A 320 -10.38 13.19 3.88
C ASN A 320 -9.59 11.87 3.81
N THR A 321 -9.12 11.39 4.96
CA THR A 321 -8.23 10.23 5.09
C THR A 321 -8.81 9.21 6.06
N ALA A 322 -8.50 7.93 5.85
CA ALA A 322 -8.82 6.83 6.75
C ALA A 322 -7.58 5.93 6.97
N PRO A 323 -7.54 5.08 8.00
CA PRO A 323 -6.47 4.11 8.18
C PRO A 323 -6.44 3.12 7.03
N HIS A 324 -5.25 2.59 6.72
CA HIS A 324 -5.09 1.58 5.67
C HIS A 324 -5.29 0.15 6.16
N GLY A 325 -5.40 -0.07 7.48
CA GLY A 325 -5.48 -1.39 8.09
C GLY A 325 -5.73 -1.33 9.59
N ALA A 326 -5.40 -2.42 10.30
CA ALA A 326 -5.55 -2.48 11.76
C ALA A 326 -4.42 -1.78 12.53
N GLY A 327 -3.24 -1.66 11.95
CA GLY A 327 -2.03 -1.27 12.67
C GLY A 327 -1.48 -2.41 13.53
N ARG A 328 -0.21 -2.31 13.87
CA ARG A 328 0.49 -3.36 14.63
C ARG A 328 0.60 -2.97 16.11
N ILE A 329 0.51 -3.98 16.99
CA ILE A 329 0.84 -3.86 18.42
C ILE A 329 2.21 -4.43 18.76
N MET A 330 2.81 -5.17 17.82
CA MET A 330 4.15 -5.76 17.97
C MET A 330 4.98 -5.47 16.72
N SER A 331 6.26 -5.18 16.90
CA SER A 331 7.20 -5.18 15.79
C SER A 331 7.31 -6.58 15.17
N ARG A 332 7.75 -6.68 13.92
CA ARG A 332 7.96 -7.98 13.26
C ARG A 332 8.90 -8.90 14.05
N ALA A 333 9.98 -8.33 14.59
CA ALA A 333 10.94 -9.08 15.40
C ALA A 333 10.36 -9.57 16.74
N GLN A 334 9.52 -8.78 17.40
CA GLN A 334 8.82 -9.18 18.62
C GLN A 334 7.82 -10.30 18.32
N ALA A 335 7.00 -10.16 17.30
CA ALA A 335 6.01 -11.17 16.91
C ALA A 335 6.69 -12.53 16.62
N LYS A 336 7.78 -12.54 15.84
CA LYS A 336 8.56 -13.77 15.56
C LYS A 336 9.16 -14.43 16.82
N LYS A 337 9.39 -13.66 17.89
CA LYS A 337 9.94 -14.19 19.15
C LYS A 337 8.87 -14.64 20.14
N GLN A 338 7.71 -14.02 20.15
CA GLN A 338 6.70 -14.17 21.19
C GLN A 338 5.54 -15.07 20.77
N ILE A 339 5.20 -15.11 19.49
CA ILE A 339 4.04 -15.87 19.00
C ILE A 339 4.47 -17.31 18.72
N LEU A 340 3.74 -18.27 19.28
CA LEU A 340 3.95 -19.68 19.01
C LEU A 340 3.23 -20.09 17.72
N LEU A 341 3.85 -20.98 16.93
CA LEU A 341 3.25 -21.48 15.69
C LEU A 341 1.88 -22.13 15.95
N SER A 342 1.76 -22.90 17.03
CA SER A 342 0.50 -23.54 17.41
C SER A 342 -0.63 -22.54 17.73
N GLU A 343 -0.30 -21.39 18.31
CA GLU A 343 -1.28 -20.30 18.53
C GLU A 343 -1.71 -19.68 17.22
N PHE A 344 -0.75 -19.49 16.29
CA PHE A 344 -1.05 -18.98 14.96
C PHE A 344 -1.93 -19.97 14.18
N GLU A 345 -1.59 -21.26 14.14
CA GLU A 345 -2.40 -22.31 13.53
C GLU A 345 -3.84 -22.33 14.09
N ASN A 346 -3.97 -22.30 15.44
CA ASN A 346 -5.28 -22.28 16.10
C ASN A 346 -6.08 -21.02 15.72
N SER A 347 -5.43 -19.85 15.63
CA SER A 347 -6.10 -18.59 15.27
C SER A 347 -6.62 -18.58 13.85
N MET A 348 -6.06 -19.41 12.96
CA MET A 348 -6.44 -19.54 11.56
C MET A 348 -7.43 -20.68 11.29
N ALA A 349 -8.00 -21.28 12.32
CA ALA A 349 -8.96 -22.38 12.17
C ALA A 349 -10.14 -21.97 11.25
N GLY A 350 -10.43 -22.81 10.24
CA GLY A 350 -11.49 -22.56 9.24
C GLY A 350 -11.08 -21.69 8.06
N ILE A 351 -9.81 -21.23 8.00
CA ILE A 351 -9.24 -20.49 6.86
C ILE A 351 -8.13 -21.34 6.26
N TYR A 352 -8.22 -21.63 4.96
CA TYR A 352 -7.16 -22.35 4.26
C TYR A 352 -5.99 -21.43 4.00
N SER A 353 -4.79 -21.82 4.43
CA SER A 353 -3.54 -21.11 4.10
C SER A 353 -2.35 -22.04 4.20
N SER A 354 -1.62 -22.21 3.11
CA SER A 354 -0.31 -22.88 3.12
C SER A 354 0.81 -21.97 3.66
N SER A 355 0.49 -20.70 3.96
CA SER A 355 1.45 -19.70 4.46
C SER A 355 1.47 -19.59 5.98
N VAL A 356 0.74 -20.40 6.72
CA VAL A 356 0.82 -20.46 8.21
C VAL A 356 2.04 -21.29 8.59
N CYS A 357 3.14 -20.61 8.87
CA CYS A 357 4.44 -21.23 9.17
C CYS A 357 5.32 -20.32 10.05
N THR A 358 6.48 -20.80 10.46
CA THR A 358 7.42 -20.02 11.28
C THR A 358 7.94 -18.75 10.58
N GLY A 359 8.08 -18.77 9.26
CA GLY A 359 8.51 -17.61 8.46
C GLY A 359 7.54 -16.44 8.52
N THR A 360 6.23 -16.72 8.73
CA THR A 360 5.13 -15.74 8.71
C THR A 360 4.53 -15.43 10.09
N LEU A 361 5.16 -15.83 11.19
CA LEU A 361 4.70 -15.52 12.55
C LEU A 361 4.43 -14.03 12.79
N ASP A 362 5.20 -13.16 12.13
CA ASP A 362 5.03 -11.72 12.21
C ASP A 362 3.76 -11.20 11.49
N GLU A 363 3.09 -12.04 10.72
CA GLU A 363 1.83 -11.72 10.05
C GLU A 363 0.61 -12.34 10.73
N SER A 364 0.83 -13.02 11.87
CA SER A 364 -0.27 -13.63 12.64
C SER A 364 -1.27 -12.58 13.14
N PRO A 365 -2.56 -12.92 13.31
CA PRO A 365 -3.59 -11.99 13.79
C PRO A 365 -3.23 -11.34 15.13
N MET A 366 -2.50 -12.03 16.01
CA MET A 366 -2.11 -11.52 17.34
C MET A 366 -1.10 -10.36 17.29
N ALA A 367 -0.47 -10.10 16.14
CA ALA A 367 0.47 -9.00 15.97
C ALA A 367 -0.20 -7.63 15.69
N TYR A 368 -1.54 -7.61 15.53
CA TYR A 368 -2.31 -6.45 15.09
C TYR A 368 -3.26 -5.94 16.17
N LYS A 369 -3.64 -4.66 16.11
CA LYS A 369 -4.67 -4.07 16.98
C LYS A 369 -6.01 -4.80 16.80
N PRO A 370 -6.87 -4.84 17.84
CA PRO A 370 -8.18 -5.46 17.74
C PRO A 370 -9.03 -4.81 16.63
N THR A 371 -9.64 -5.63 15.80
CA THR A 371 -10.45 -5.17 14.67
C THR A 371 -11.64 -4.32 15.13
N ASP A 372 -12.30 -4.69 16.23
CA ASP A 372 -13.45 -3.96 16.76
C ASP A 372 -13.07 -2.54 17.24
N GLU A 373 -11.87 -2.37 17.82
CA GLU A 373 -11.33 -1.06 18.21
C GLU A 373 -11.20 -0.15 16.97
N ILE A 374 -10.58 -0.67 15.89
CA ILE A 374 -10.40 0.10 14.66
C ILE A 374 -11.75 0.41 14.00
N LEU A 375 -12.67 -0.57 13.94
CA LEU A 375 -14.01 -0.36 13.35
C LEU A 375 -14.79 0.75 14.09
N GLU A 376 -14.66 0.85 15.40
CA GLU A 376 -15.28 1.92 16.18
C GLU A 376 -14.65 3.28 15.87
N LEU A 377 -13.32 3.35 15.88
CA LEU A 377 -12.57 4.60 15.72
C LEU A 377 -12.68 5.21 14.31
N ILE A 378 -12.92 4.39 13.26
CA ILE A 378 -13.01 4.89 11.88
C ILE A 378 -14.39 5.43 11.49
N ARG A 379 -15.43 5.27 12.34
CA ARG A 379 -16.80 5.72 12.04
C ARG A 379 -16.91 7.19 11.63
N PRO A 380 -16.08 8.13 12.16
CA PRO A 380 -16.15 9.52 11.72
C PRO A 380 -15.73 9.75 10.26
N THR A 381 -14.88 8.89 9.69
CA THR A 381 -14.29 9.10 8.36
C THR A 381 -14.80 8.16 7.29
N VAL A 382 -15.31 6.97 7.66
CA VAL A 382 -15.88 5.99 6.72
C VAL A 382 -17.16 5.34 7.25
N GLU A 383 -17.98 4.84 6.34
CA GLU A 383 -19.10 3.95 6.63
C GLU A 383 -18.75 2.55 6.14
N VAL A 384 -18.80 1.54 7.05
CA VAL A 384 -18.58 0.14 6.69
C VAL A 384 -19.83 -0.40 6.04
N ILE A 385 -19.72 -0.87 4.79
CA ILE A 385 -20.84 -1.42 4.01
C ILE A 385 -20.77 -2.93 3.80
N ALA A 386 -19.61 -3.55 4.01
CA ALA A 386 -19.46 -5.01 3.95
C ALA A 386 -18.22 -5.47 4.74
N MET A 387 -18.27 -6.69 5.27
CA MET A 387 -17.14 -7.37 5.90
C MET A 387 -16.79 -8.63 5.12
N ILE A 388 -15.65 -8.67 4.49
CA ILE A 388 -15.17 -9.80 3.71
C ILE A 388 -14.34 -10.71 4.61
N LYS A 389 -14.90 -11.88 4.93
CA LYS A 389 -14.26 -12.88 5.77
C LYS A 389 -13.35 -13.80 4.96
N PRO A 390 -12.09 -13.99 5.34
CA PRO A 390 -11.14 -14.82 4.62
C PRO A 390 -11.60 -16.27 4.57
N ARG A 391 -11.33 -16.93 3.46
CA ARG A 391 -11.53 -18.37 3.25
C ARG A 391 -10.26 -19.05 2.78
N LEU A 392 -9.46 -18.34 1.98
CA LEU A 392 -8.14 -18.75 1.53
C LEU A 392 -7.22 -17.54 1.56
N ASN A 393 -6.02 -17.67 2.14
CA ASN A 393 -5.01 -16.62 2.17
C ASN A 393 -3.65 -17.17 1.74
N ILE A 394 -2.99 -16.45 0.83
CA ILE A 394 -1.70 -16.81 0.23
C ILE A 394 -0.72 -15.66 0.48
N LYS A 395 0.40 -15.96 1.12
CA LYS A 395 1.52 -15.04 1.34
C LYS A 395 2.83 -15.71 0.90
N ASP A 396 3.87 -14.92 0.83
CA ASP A 396 5.24 -15.45 0.82
C ASP A 396 5.51 -16.22 2.12
N HIS A 397 6.33 -17.27 2.05
CA HIS A 397 6.63 -18.11 3.22
C HIS A 397 7.66 -17.46 4.17
N GLY A 398 8.24 -16.32 3.79
CA GLY A 398 9.14 -15.54 4.65
C GLY A 398 10.55 -16.13 4.77
N ASP A 399 11.04 -16.81 3.73
CA ASP A 399 12.40 -17.36 3.65
C ASP A 399 13.46 -16.28 3.53
#